data_8d17bb516de4e9570a611b77523e2f8a
#
_entry.id   8d17bb516de4e9570a611b77523e2f8a
#
_cell.length_a   1.000
_cell.length_b   1.000
_cell.length_c   1.000
_cell.angle_alpha   90.00
_cell.angle_beta   90.00
_cell.angle_gamma   90.00
#
_symmetry.space_group_name_H-M   'P 1'
#
loop_
_entity.id
_entity.type
_entity.pdbx_description
1 polymer ?
#
loop_
_entity_poly.entity_id
_entity_poly.type
_entity_poly.pdbx_seq_one_letter_code
_entity_poly.pdbx_strand_id
1 'polypeptide(L)'
;MKKIILLLFSVIFILSLTTILSANEDIKKHSSCKYCGMDREKFAHSRMLIEYDDGTQVGTCSLHCTAIDLALNLDKTPKLLWVGDYSTQALINAEKAFWVIGGTKPGVMTKRAKWAFAQKEVAEKFLKENGGNLTDFDGALKASYEDIAEDTKMIRDRRRMMRQKMMEKK
;
A
#
# COMPACT_ATOMS: atom_id res chain seq x y z
N MET A 1 43.90 10.91 15.67
CA MET A 1 42.53 11.49 15.61
C MET A 1 41.99 11.54 14.17
N LYS A 2 42.64 12.09 13.17
CA LYS A 2 42.14 12.16 11.78
C LYS A 2 41.81 10.79 11.16
N LYS A 3 42.60 9.73 11.40
CA LYS A 3 42.38 8.38 10.88
C LYS A 3 41.15 7.71 11.50
N ILE A 4 40.83 7.98 12.79
CA ILE A 4 39.65 7.45 13.47
C ILE A 4 38.37 8.12 12.95
N ILE A 5 38.42 9.42 12.68
CA ILE A 5 37.30 10.18 12.11
C ILE A 5 36.99 9.69 10.70
N LEU A 6 38.01 9.41 9.87
CA LEU A 6 37.82 8.87 8.52
C LEU A 6 37.15 7.46 8.54
N LEU A 7 37.57 6.61 9.48
CA LEU A 7 36.98 5.28 9.68
C LEU A 7 35.53 5.36 10.12
N LEU A 8 35.19 6.27 11.03
CA LEU A 8 33.81 6.49 11.48
C LEU A 8 32.91 7.02 10.34
N PHE A 9 33.40 7.92 9.51
CA PHE A 9 32.67 8.40 8.33
C PHE A 9 32.44 7.30 7.29
N SER A 10 33.44 6.42 7.09
CA SER A 10 33.32 5.27 6.18
C SER A 10 32.29 4.25 6.65
N VAL A 11 32.23 3.96 7.98
CA VAL A 11 31.26 3.03 8.55
C VAL A 11 29.84 3.59 8.48
N ILE A 12 29.64 4.88 8.76
CA ILE A 12 28.33 5.54 8.66
C ILE A 12 27.85 5.56 7.20
N PHE A 13 28.74 5.78 6.23
CA PHE A 13 28.40 5.77 4.82
C PHE A 13 28.01 4.38 4.31
N ILE A 14 28.67 3.32 4.79
CA ILE A 14 28.33 1.92 4.45
C ILE A 14 26.98 1.51 5.06
N LEU A 15 26.69 1.95 6.30
CA LEU A 15 25.38 1.66 6.94
C LEU A 15 24.21 2.35 6.22
N SER A 16 24.43 3.53 5.62
CA SER A 16 23.38 4.24 4.89
C SER A 16 23.08 3.63 3.51
N LEU A 17 24.01 2.89 2.92
CA LEU A 17 23.82 2.23 1.62
C LEU A 17 22.93 0.97 1.72
N THR A 18 22.88 0.30 2.87
CA THR A 18 22.12 -0.95 3.03
C THR A 18 20.61 -0.74 3.08
N THR A 19 20.13 0.45 3.37
CA THR A 19 18.67 0.76 3.43
C THR A 19 18.04 1.00 2.06
N ILE A 20 18.82 1.32 1.02
CA ILE A 20 18.27 1.60 -0.32
C ILE A 20 18.00 0.33 -1.13
N LEU A 21 18.65 -0.78 -0.81
CA LEU A 21 18.49 -2.04 -1.55
C LEU A 21 17.17 -2.77 -1.24
N SER A 22 16.53 -2.42 -0.12
CA SER A 22 15.31 -3.08 0.37
C SER A 22 14.00 -2.54 -0.25
N ALA A 23 14.05 -1.40 -0.94
CA ALA A 23 12.84 -0.64 -1.31
C ALA A 23 11.91 -1.34 -2.32
N ASN A 24 12.39 -2.35 -3.07
CA ASN A 24 11.61 -3.02 -4.11
C ASN A 24 11.65 -4.57 -4.05
N GLU A 25 12.19 -5.16 -2.98
CA GLU A 25 12.24 -6.62 -2.86
C GLU A 25 10.84 -7.23 -2.73
N ASP A 26 9.93 -6.53 -2.07
CA ASP A 26 8.53 -6.93 -1.97
C ASP A 26 7.84 -6.99 -3.34
N ILE A 27 8.17 -6.08 -4.25
CA ILE A 27 7.64 -6.06 -5.62
C ILE A 27 8.24 -7.22 -6.44
N LYS A 28 9.55 -7.47 -6.31
CA LYS A 28 10.20 -8.59 -7.00
C LYS A 28 9.60 -9.93 -6.58
N LYS A 29 9.34 -10.10 -5.28
CA LYS A 29 8.75 -11.32 -4.73
C LYS A 29 7.25 -11.45 -5.04
N HIS A 30 6.54 -10.34 -5.04
CA HIS A 30 5.09 -10.25 -5.26
C HIS A 30 4.80 -9.16 -6.30
N SER A 31 5.10 -9.42 -7.58
CA SER A 31 4.95 -8.43 -8.67
C SER A 31 3.50 -8.04 -8.94
N SER A 32 2.55 -8.95 -8.66
CA SER A 32 1.13 -8.74 -8.87
C SER A 32 0.32 -8.93 -7.59
N CYS A 33 -0.80 -8.23 -7.50
CA CYS A 33 -1.75 -8.36 -6.40
C CYS A 33 -2.39 -9.76 -6.38
N LYS A 34 -2.34 -10.44 -5.24
CA LYS A 34 -2.92 -11.78 -5.03
C LYS A 34 -4.40 -11.88 -5.45
N TYR A 35 -5.20 -10.84 -5.23
CA TYR A 35 -6.64 -10.88 -5.44
C TYR A 35 -7.10 -10.36 -6.80
N CYS A 36 -6.51 -9.29 -7.28
CA CYS A 36 -6.98 -8.63 -8.50
C CYS A 36 -6.01 -8.72 -9.68
N GLY A 37 -4.77 -9.18 -9.46
CA GLY A 37 -3.74 -9.32 -10.48
C GLY A 37 -3.11 -8.00 -10.94
N MET A 38 -3.42 -6.86 -10.29
CA MET A 38 -2.82 -5.57 -10.64
C MET A 38 -1.32 -5.56 -10.35
N ASP A 39 -0.57 -4.95 -11.24
CA ASP A 39 0.85 -4.73 -11.15
C ASP A 39 1.17 -3.84 -9.93
N ARG A 40 1.92 -4.37 -8.96
CA ARG A 40 2.23 -3.67 -7.71
C ARG A 40 3.29 -2.59 -7.87
N GLU A 41 4.09 -2.63 -8.92
CA GLU A 41 5.04 -1.57 -9.24
C GLU A 41 4.31 -0.31 -9.73
N LYS A 42 3.33 -0.46 -10.63
CA LYS A 42 2.48 0.65 -11.09
C LYS A 42 1.67 1.28 -9.97
N PHE A 43 1.33 0.50 -8.95
CA PHE A 43 0.59 0.94 -7.78
C PHE A 43 1.45 0.98 -6.52
N ALA A 44 2.75 1.28 -6.68
CA ALA A 44 3.72 1.33 -5.59
C ALA A 44 3.31 2.28 -4.44
N HIS A 45 2.61 3.36 -4.77
CA HIS A 45 2.11 4.36 -3.82
C HIS A 45 0.92 3.91 -2.93
N SER A 46 0.39 2.72 -3.17
CA SER A 46 -0.73 2.16 -2.39
C SER A 46 -0.59 0.67 -2.11
N ARG A 47 0.47 0.04 -2.66
CA ARG A 47 0.71 -1.39 -2.45
C ARG A 47 0.85 -1.73 -0.98
N MET A 48 0.47 -2.93 -0.62
CA MET A 48 0.65 -3.42 0.74
C MET A 48 1.34 -4.79 0.74
N LEU A 49 1.99 -5.08 1.85
CA LEU A 49 2.57 -6.39 2.15
C LEU A 49 2.10 -6.79 3.55
N ILE A 50 1.50 -7.96 3.66
CA ILE A 50 1.11 -8.59 4.92
C ILE A 50 2.17 -9.64 5.25
N GLU A 51 2.71 -9.59 6.45
CA GLU A 51 3.54 -10.66 7.01
C GLU A 51 2.77 -11.32 8.14
N TYR A 52 2.48 -12.61 8.00
CA TYR A 52 1.79 -13.40 9.01
C TYR A 52 2.77 -14.06 9.99
N ASP A 53 2.27 -14.46 11.14
CA ASP A 53 3.03 -15.13 12.21
C ASP A 53 3.58 -16.50 11.78
N ASP A 54 2.94 -17.18 10.83
CA ASP A 54 3.39 -18.42 10.20
C ASP A 54 4.53 -18.22 9.16
N GLY A 55 5.00 -16.98 8.98
CA GLY A 55 6.03 -16.61 8.01
C GLY A 55 5.54 -16.42 6.57
N THR A 56 4.25 -16.62 6.30
CA THR A 56 3.70 -16.34 4.96
C THR A 56 3.63 -14.84 4.70
N GLN A 57 3.86 -14.45 3.44
CA GLN A 57 3.76 -13.06 2.99
C GLN A 57 2.75 -12.94 1.85
N VAL A 58 1.98 -11.88 1.87
CA VAL A 58 0.96 -11.60 0.85
C VAL A 58 1.10 -10.17 0.33
N GLY A 59 1.35 -10.04 -0.98
CA GLY A 59 1.41 -8.77 -1.67
C GLY A 59 0.05 -8.38 -2.26
N THR A 60 -0.44 -7.18 -1.94
CA THR A 60 -1.67 -6.60 -2.49
C THR A 60 -1.43 -5.22 -3.10
N CYS A 61 -2.35 -4.72 -3.94
CA CYS A 61 -2.20 -3.43 -4.59
C CYS A 61 -2.74 -2.25 -3.78
N SER A 62 -3.55 -2.50 -2.76
CA SER A 62 -4.17 -1.46 -1.92
C SER A 62 -4.81 -2.04 -0.68
N LEU A 63 -5.24 -1.17 0.24
CA LEU A 63 -5.94 -1.56 1.46
C LEU A 63 -7.25 -2.32 1.19
N HIS A 64 -7.95 -2.06 0.06
CA HIS A 64 -9.13 -2.85 -0.34
C HIS A 64 -8.81 -4.35 -0.46
N CYS A 65 -7.75 -4.70 -1.19
CA CYS A 65 -7.35 -6.10 -1.36
C CYS A 65 -6.72 -6.68 -0.09
N THR A 66 -6.09 -5.87 0.74
CA THR A 66 -5.60 -6.27 2.08
C THR A 66 -6.76 -6.59 3.01
N ALA A 67 -7.80 -5.77 3.05
CA ALA A 67 -9.00 -6.04 3.84
C ALA A 67 -9.68 -7.37 3.46
N ILE A 68 -9.68 -7.71 2.16
CA ILE A 68 -10.15 -9.01 1.68
C ILE A 68 -9.25 -10.14 2.22
N ASP A 69 -7.93 -9.99 2.15
CA ASP A 69 -7.00 -11.02 2.64
C ASP A 69 -7.19 -11.28 4.14
N LEU A 70 -7.26 -10.22 4.93
CA LEU A 70 -7.46 -10.30 6.38
C LEU A 70 -8.80 -10.97 6.74
N ALA A 71 -9.86 -10.68 6.00
CA ALA A 71 -11.18 -11.30 6.22
C ALA A 71 -11.24 -12.79 5.82
N LEU A 72 -10.42 -13.22 4.87
CA LEU A 72 -10.38 -14.60 4.39
C LEU A 72 -9.41 -15.50 5.17
N ASN A 73 -8.51 -14.94 5.97
CA ASN A 73 -7.51 -15.66 6.73
C ASN A 73 -7.63 -15.36 8.23
N LEU A 74 -8.83 -15.62 8.79
CA LEU A 74 -9.12 -15.37 10.21
C LEU A 74 -8.36 -16.30 11.17
N ASP A 75 -7.82 -17.39 10.65
CA ASP A 75 -6.98 -18.36 11.34
C ASP A 75 -5.51 -17.93 11.46
N LYS A 76 -5.11 -16.84 10.77
CA LYS A 76 -3.75 -16.31 10.76
C LYS A 76 -3.69 -14.97 11.48
N THR A 77 -2.60 -14.74 12.21
CA THR A 77 -2.34 -13.46 12.88
C THR A 77 -1.38 -12.61 12.04
N PRO A 78 -1.80 -11.43 11.56
CA PRO A 78 -0.88 -10.49 10.94
C PRO A 78 0.18 -10.04 11.95
N LYS A 79 1.45 -10.29 11.64
CA LYS A 79 2.59 -9.85 12.45
C LYS A 79 3.02 -8.43 12.11
N LEU A 80 3.04 -8.11 10.82
CA LEU A 80 3.39 -6.79 10.30
C LEU A 80 2.54 -6.48 9.07
N LEU A 81 2.09 -5.25 8.99
CA LEU A 81 1.38 -4.68 7.85
C LEU A 81 2.19 -3.51 7.30
N TRP A 82 2.60 -3.64 6.04
CA TRP A 82 3.34 -2.60 5.33
C TRP A 82 2.48 -1.97 4.25
N VAL A 83 2.66 -0.67 4.03
CA VAL A 83 1.98 0.08 2.96
C VAL A 83 2.96 0.99 2.24
N GLY A 84 2.78 1.18 0.95
CA GLY A 84 3.50 2.19 0.19
C GLY A 84 3.14 3.59 0.65
N ASP A 85 4.12 4.36 1.11
CA ASP A 85 3.96 5.80 1.33
C ASP A 85 3.56 6.48 0.01
N TYR A 86 2.50 7.26 0.04
CA TYR A 86 1.96 7.87 -1.17
C TYR A 86 2.98 8.74 -1.91
N SER A 87 3.85 9.44 -1.19
CA SER A 87 4.79 10.41 -1.75
C SER A 87 6.10 9.78 -2.21
N THR A 88 6.65 8.86 -1.42
CA THR A 88 7.99 8.28 -1.64
C THR A 88 7.94 6.89 -2.24
N GLN A 89 6.79 6.23 -2.18
CA GLN A 89 6.58 4.82 -2.56
C GLN A 89 7.39 3.82 -1.72
N ALA A 90 8.06 4.26 -0.68
CA ALA A 90 8.73 3.38 0.27
C ALA A 90 7.71 2.60 1.11
N LEU A 91 8.01 1.36 1.48
CA LEU A 91 7.19 0.63 2.44
C LEU A 91 7.36 1.22 3.84
N ILE A 92 6.25 1.56 4.47
CA ILE A 92 6.15 2.04 5.84
C ILE A 92 5.21 1.14 6.64
N ASN A 93 5.33 1.13 7.96
CA ASN A 93 4.40 0.39 8.81
C ASN A 93 2.99 1.01 8.69
N ALA A 94 2.02 0.20 8.26
CA ALA A 94 0.67 0.65 7.98
C ALA A 94 -0.08 1.15 9.22
N GLU A 95 0.17 0.53 10.39
CA GLU A 95 -0.46 0.86 11.67
C GLU A 95 0.07 2.17 12.28
N LYS A 96 1.32 2.56 11.88
CA LYS A 96 1.94 3.81 12.32
C LYS A 96 1.80 4.95 11.32
N ALA A 97 1.27 4.66 10.12
CA ALA A 97 1.09 5.64 9.06
C ALA A 97 -0.07 6.60 9.36
N PHE A 98 0.01 7.79 8.78
CA PHE A 98 -1.10 8.74 8.72
C PHE A 98 -1.92 8.46 7.47
N TRP A 99 -3.21 8.21 7.63
CA TRP A 99 -4.09 7.84 6.52
C TRP A 99 -5.01 8.98 6.13
N VAL A 100 -5.22 9.14 4.83
CA VAL A 100 -6.22 10.06 4.28
C VAL A 100 -7.24 9.25 3.48
N ILE A 101 -8.52 9.38 3.85
CA ILE A 101 -9.64 8.71 3.20
C ILE A 101 -10.39 9.69 2.31
N GLY A 102 -10.66 9.31 1.05
CA GLY A 102 -11.41 10.11 0.09
C GLY A 102 -10.55 11.14 -0.62
N GLY A 103 -11.16 12.29 -0.93
CA GLY A 103 -10.54 13.34 -1.73
C GLY A 103 -10.73 13.14 -3.24
N THR A 104 -10.06 14.00 -4.02
CA THR A 104 -10.23 14.07 -5.49
C THR A 104 -9.40 13.04 -6.25
N LYS A 105 -8.38 12.45 -5.63
CA LYS A 105 -7.55 11.43 -6.28
C LYS A 105 -8.28 10.11 -6.39
N PRO A 106 -8.27 9.46 -7.58
CA PRO A 106 -8.97 8.21 -7.79
C PRO A 106 -8.34 7.08 -6.97
N GLY A 107 -9.16 6.35 -6.21
CA GLY A 107 -8.69 5.24 -5.38
C GLY A 107 -8.25 4.01 -6.20
N VAL A 108 -7.40 3.20 -5.60
CA VAL A 108 -6.95 1.91 -6.16
C VAL A 108 -7.88 0.82 -5.69
N MET A 109 -8.64 0.22 -6.60
CA MET A 109 -9.68 -0.81 -6.36
C MET A 109 -10.82 -0.36 -5.45
N THR A 110 -11.00 0.93 -5.25
CA THR A 110 -12.05 1.54 -4.43
C THR A 110 -12.48 2.87 -5.03
N LYS A 111 -13.73 3.29 -4.79
CA LYS A 111 -14.19 4.64 -5.11
C LYS A 111 -13.65 5.65 -4.12
N ARG A 112 -13.68 5.32 -2.82
CA ARG A 112 -13.19 6.17 -1.73
C ARG A 112 -11.73 5.83 -1.46
N ALA A 113 -10.82 6.64 -2.02
CA ALA A 113 -9.37 6.43 -1.90
C ALA A 113 -8.91 6.30 -0.45
N LYS A 114 -7.83 5.54 -0.22
CA LYS A 114 -7.14 5.43 1.07
C LYS A 114 -5.65 5.53 0.79
N TRP A 115 -5.02 6.61 1.28
CA TRP A 115 -3.62 6.94 1.07
C TRP A 115 -2.88 6.99 2.39
N ALA A 116 -1.70 6.37 2.44
CA ALA A 116 -0.86 6.35 3.63
C ALA A 116 0.35 7.27 3.47
N PHE A 117 0.76 7.89 4.55
CA PHE A 117 1.89 8.82 4.62
C PHE A 117 2.74 8.52 5.85
N ALA A 118 4.06 8.57 5.68
CA ALA A 118 5.01 8.41 6.79
C ALA A 118 4.98 9.60 7.76
N GLN A 119 4.68 10.81 7.25
CA GLN A 119 4.75 12.06 7.99
C GLN A 119 3.38 12.76 8.02
N LYS A 120 2.98 13.24 9.18
CA LYS A 120 1.69 13.91 9.40
C LYS A 120 1.57 15.19 8.56
N GLU A 121 2.62 15.96 8.49
CA GLU A 121 2.67 17.22 7.76
C GLU A 121 2.44 17.02 6.26
N VAL A 122 2.96 15.90 5.71
CA VAL A 122 2.75 15.53 4.30
C VAL A 122 1.29 15.09 4.07
N ALA A 123 0.71 14.32 5.00
CA ALA A 123 -0.70 13.96 4.95
C ALA A 123 -1.62 15.17 5.02
N GLU A 124 -1.33 16.13 5.92
CA GLU A 124 -2.09 17.38 6.07
C GLU A 124 -1.98 18.28 4.83
N LYS A 125 -0.80 18.34 4.21
CA LYS A 125 -0.61 19.06 2.94
C LYS A 125 -1.45 18.41 1.83
N PHE A 126 -1.37 17.08 1.70
CA PHE A 126 -2.18 16.34 0.74
C PHE A 126 -3.68 16.59 0.94
N LEU A 127 -4.14 16.59 2.20
CA LEU A 127 -5.52 16.84 2.58
C LEU A 127 -5.99 18.24 2.14
N LYS A 128 -5.16 19.29 2.33
CA LYS A 128 -5.46 20.65 1.90
C LYS A 128 -5.61 20.77 0.38
N GLU A 129 -4.79 20.03 -0.37
CA GLU A 129 -4.76 20.07 -1.83
C GLU A 129 -5.86 19.22 -2.48
N ASN A 130 -6.19 18.07 -1.88
CA ASN A 130 -7.03 17.06 -2.49
C ASN A 130 -8.33 16.76 -1.76
N GLY A 131 -8.51 17.33 -0.55
CA GLY A 131 -9.64 17.00 0.31
C GLY A 131 -9.53 15.60 0.93
N GLY A 132 -10.60 15.16 1.58
CA GLY A 132 -10.67 13.90 2.29
C GLY A 132 -10.70 14.08 3.82
N ASN A 133 -10.41 13.01 4.56
CA ASN A 133 -10.39 13.00 6.01
C ASN A 133 -9.13 12.29 6.52
N LEU A 134 -8.42 12.92 7.45
CA LEU A 134 -7.29 12.32 8.14
C LEU A 134 -7.78 11.29 9.16
N THR A 135 -7.11 10.15 9.23
CA THR A 135 -7.40 9.06 10.16
C THR A 135 -6.13 8.23 10.45
N ASP A 136 -6.27 7.22 11.26
CA ASP A 136 -5.31 6.14 11.50
C ASP A 136 -5.59 4.90 10.64
N PHE A 137 -4.83 3.84 10.87
CA PHE A 137 -5.00 2.56 10.17
C PHE A 137 -6.36 1.92 10.44
N ASP A 138 -6.83 1.91 11.68
CA ASP A 138 -8.09 1.29 12.07
C ASP A 138 -9.28 1.96 11.37
N GLY A 139 -9.28 3.30 11.32
CA GLY A 139 -10.28 4.07 10.58
C GLY A 139 -10.22 3.80 9.07
N ALA A 140 -9.03 3.67 8.49
CA ALA A 140 -8.88 3.35 7.07
C ALA A 140 -9.33 1.91 6.75
N LEU A 141 -9.01 0.95 7.62
CA LEU A 141 -9.42 -0.45 7.49
C LEU A 141 -10.94 -0.59 7.64
N LYS A 142 -11.53 0.06 8.66
CA LYS A 142 -12.98 0.12 8.83
C LYS A 142 -13.67 0.67 7.58
N ALA A 143 -13.17 1.79 7.05
CA ALA A 143 -13.69 2.37 5.82
C ALA A 143 -13.56 1.42 4.61
N SER A 144 -12.52 0.57 4.57
CA SER A 144 -12.39 -0.44 3.52
C SER A 144 -13.45 -1.54 3.64
N TYR A 145 -13.78 -1.99 4.84
CA TYR A 145 -14.86 -2.96 5.06
C TYR A 145 -16.25 -2.38 4.75
N GLU A 146 -16.49 -1.11 5.08
CA GLU A 146 -17.74 -0.42 4.73
C GLU A 146 -17.92 -0.34 3.20
N ASP A 147 -16.85 -0.09 2.46
CA ASP A 147 -16.89 0.08 1.02
C ASP A 147 -16.88 -1.25 0.22
N ILE A 148 -16.57 -2.38 0.84
CA ILE A 148 -16.21 -3.62 0.15
C ILE A 148 -17.29 -4.12 -0.82
N ALA A 149 -18.55 -3.98 -0.47
CA ALA A 149 -19.67 -4.41 -1.30
C ALA A 149 -19.80 -3.56 -2.57
N GLU A 150 -19.77 -2.23 -2.44
CA GLU A 150 -19.82 -1.30 -3.57
C GLU A 150 -18.58 -1.42 -4.47
N ASP A 151 -17.41 -1.48 -3.88
CA ASP A 151 -16.14 -1.60 -4.59
C ASP A 151 -16.09 -2.90 -5.39
N THR A 152 -16.49 -4.01 -4.78
CA THR A 152 -16.56 -5.32 -5.45
C THR A 152 -17.53 -5.31 -6.63
N LYS A 153 -18.69 -4.68 -6.48
CA LYS A 153 -19.66 -4.51 -7.58
C LYS A 153 -19.04 -3.69 -8.71
N MET A 154 -18.47 -2.54 -8.40
CA MET A 154 -17.80 -1.68 -9.39
C MET A 154 -16.70 -2.42 -10.15
N ILE A 155 -15.87 -3.20 -9.46
CA ILE A 155 -14.77 -3.97 -10.06
C ILE A 155 -15.32 -5.02 -11.02
N ARG A 156 -16.36 -5.76 -10.63
CA ARG A 156 -17.01 -6.77 -11.47
C ARG A 156 -17.63 -6.15 -12.72
N ASP A 157 -18.28 -5.01 -12.59
CA ASP A 157 -18.89 -4.29 -13.71
C ASP A 157 -17.83 -3.80 -14.71
N ARG A 158 -16.75 -3.20 -14.23
CA ARG A 158 -15.61 -2.80 -15.09
C ARG A 158 -15.00 -3.99 -15.84
N ARG A 159 -14.77 -5.13 -15.16
CA ARG A 159 -14.25 -6.35 -15.79
C ARG A 159 -15.20 -6.91 -16.85
N ARG A 160 -16.51 -6.84 -16.62
CA ARG A 160 -17.53 -7.27 -17.59
C ARG A 160 -17.46 -6.40 -18.83
N MET A 161 -17.48 -5.07 -18.67
CA MET A 161 -17.38 -4.12 -19.79
C MET A 161 -16.08 -4.30 -20.59
N MET A 162 -14.94 -4.52 -19.91
CA MET A 162 -13.68 -4.78 -20.59
C MET A 162 -13.73 -6.05 -21.44
N ARG A 163 -14.29 -7.14 -20.92
CA ARG A 163 -14.45 -8.40 -21.67
C ARG A 163 -15.35 -8.23 -22.89
N GLN A 164 -16.46 -7.52 -22.77
CA GLN A 164 -17.34 -7.21 -23.90
C GLN A 164 -16.62 -6.44 -25.01
N LYS A 165 -15.90 -5.36 -24.65
CA LYS A 165 -15.10 -4.58 -25.62
C LYS A 165 -14.00 -5.41 -26.30
N MET A 166 -13.45 -6.40 -25.64
CA MET A 166 -12.44 -7.29 -26.24
C MET A 166 -13.07 -8.29 -27.22
N MET A 167 -14.29 -8.73 -26.98
CA MET A 167 -15.02 -9.61 -27.89
C MET A 167 -15.51 -8.87 -29.15
N GLU A 168 -15.92 -7.61 -29.01
CA GLU A 168 -16.36 -6.76 -30.14
C GLU A 168 -15.21 -6.36 -31.09
N LYS A 169 -13.94 -6.48 -30.64
CA LYS A 169 -12.75 -6.17 -31.45
C LYS A 169 -12.16 -7.37 -32.18
N LYS A 170 -12.73 -8.57 -32.00
CA LYS A 170 -12.36 -9.81 -32.70
C LYS A 170 -13.29 -10.08 -33.86
#